data_eb8eb4dab54dc1e43f1c17d1a7d5be8a
#
_entry.id   eb8eb4dab54dc1e43f1c17d1a7d5be8a
#
_cell.length_a   1.000
_cell.length_b   1.000
_cell.length_c   1.000
_cell.angle_alpha   90.00
_cell.angle_beta   90.00
_cell.angle_gamma   90.00
#
_symmetry.space_group_name_H-M   'P 1'
#
loop_
_entity.id
_entity.type
_entity.pdbx_description
1 polymer ?
#
loop_
_entity_poly.entity_id
_entity_poly.type
_entity_poly.pdbx_seq_one_letter_code
_entity_poly.pdbx_strand_id
1 'polypeptide(L)'
;EVVADEAYTTDNNTDFSVQLGKIKDSGAELLFLPNYYSDNALILQQAHDLGLDMKIFGVDGMDGILNVENFDKSLAEGVMLLTPFSATSEDEKSQAFVKAYEDANKDEVPNQFAADTYDVLYAMQAAANDAGITPDMSNEDISAAMSASMLNITLDGLTGEAKWTEDGECDKAPKAYVIKDGVYASME
;
A
#
# COMPACT_ATOMS: atom_id res chain seq x y z
N GLU A 1 10.86 -17.30 14.27
CA GLU A 1 12.26 -16.92 14.49
C GLU A 1 12.77 -16.20 13.24
N VAL A 2 13.48 -15.06 13.38
CA VAL A 2 14.18 -14.41 12.27
C VAL A 2 15.51 -15.12 12.09
N VAL A 3 15.73 -15.73 10.93
CA VAL A 3 16.93 -16.51 10.61
C VAL A 3 17.90 -15.77 9.69
N ALA A 4 17.43 -14.72 9.01
CA ALA A 4 18.22 -13.77 8.24
C ALA A 4 17.56 -12.39 8.26
N ASP A 5 18.39 -11.35 8.28
CA ASP A 5 17.98 -9.94 8.19
C ASP A 5 18.98 -9.24 7.28
N GLU A 6 18.50 -8.81 6.11
CA GLU A 6 19.34 -8.23 5.06
C GLU A 6 18.83 -6.85 4.67
N ALA A 7 19.73 -5.95 4.35
CA ALA A 7 19.43 -4.59 3.97
C ALA A 7 20.07 -4.19 2.64
N TYR A 8 19.52 -3.17 2.02
CA TYR A 8 20.05 -2.51 0.85
C TYR A 8 19.84 -0.98 0.94
N THR A 9 20.44 -0.24 0.06
CA THR A 9 20.27 1.22 -0.01
C THR A 9 19.66 1.61 -1.35
N THR A 10 19.09 2.80 -1.42
CA THR A 10 18.51 3.37 -2.65
C THR A 10 19.53 3.50 -3.80
N ASP A 11 20.81 3.62 -3.48
CA ASP A 11 21.88 3.67 -4.47
C ASP A 11 22.27 2.28 -5.01
N ASN A 12 21.76 1.20 -4.40
CA ASN A 12 22.06 -0.18 -4.75
C ASN A 12 20.80 -1.07 -4.60
N ASN A 13 19.76 -0.72 -5.36
CA ASN A 13 18.45 -1.40 -5.36
C ASN A 13 18.11 -2.06 -6.71
N THR A 14 19.12 -2.48 -7.47
CA THR A 14 18.93 -3.16 -8.76
C THR A 14 19.46 -4.59 -8.79
N ASP A 15 20.35 -4.95 -7.85
CA ASP A 15 20.91 -6.28 -7.71
C ASP A 15 20.83 -6.73 -6.24
N PHE A 16 19.99 -7.73 -5.98
CA PHE A 16 19.73 -8.31 -4.65
C PHE A 16 20.35 -9.72 -4.50
N SER A 17 21.18 -10.15 -5.44
CA SER A 17 21.72 -11.50 -5.48
C SER A 17 22.50 -11.88 -4.22
N VAL A 18 23.22 -10.94 -3.62
CA VAL A 18 23.97 -11.19 -2.36
C VAL A 18 23.03 -11.40 -1.20
N GLN A 19 22.02 -10.54 -1.02
CA GLN A 19 21.02 -10.65 0.03
C GLN A 19 20.19 -11.94 -0.11
N LEU A 20 19.69 -12.19 -1.31
CA LEU A 20 18.91 -13.39 -1.63
C LEU A 20 19.73 -14.67 -1.47
N GLY A 21 21.02 -14.67 -1.81
CA GLY A 21 21.92 -15.77 -1.57
C GLY A 21 22.03 -16.12 -0.08
N LYS A 22 22.22 -15.15 0.79
CA LYS A 22 22.27 -15.34 2.24
C LYS A 22 20.92 -15.82 2.80
N ILE A 23 19.81 -15.27 2.31
CA ILE A 23 18.46 -15.72 2.70
C ILE A 23 18.26 -17.18 2.31
N LYS A 24 18.65 -17.58 1.11
CA LYS A 24 18.61 -18.98 0.67
C LYS A 24 19.42 -19.90 1.59
N ASP A 25 20.63 -19.50 1.94
CA ASP A 25 21.54 -20.29 2.77
C ASP A 25 21.06 -20.38 4.23
N SER A 26 20.22 -19.44 4.70
CA SER A 26 19.65 -19.43 6.04
C SER A 26 18.58 -20.49 6.28
N GLY A 27 18.01 -21.06 5.21
CA GLY A 27 16.90 -21.99 5.27
C GLY A 27 15.56 -21.36 5.65
N ALA A 28 15.38 -20.06 5.41
CA ALA A 28 14.12 -19.36 5.65
C ALA A 28 12.97 -20.00 4.85
N GLU A 29 11.82 -20.17 5.47
CA GLU A 29 10.59 -20.69 4.85
C GLU A 29 9.64 -19.59 4.38
N LEU A 30 9.87 -18.37 4.87
CA LEU A 30 9.08 -17.17 4.52
C LEU A 30 10.03 -15.99 4.34
N LEU A 31 9.86 -15.28 3.24
CA LEU A 31 10.50 -14.01 2.95
C LEU A 31 9.51 -12.87 3.24
N PHE A 32 9.86 -12.04 4.22
CA PHE A 32 9.12 -10.82 4.54
C PHE A 32 9.72 -9.63 3.80
N LEU A 33 8.92 -8.94 3.02
CA LEU A 33 9.33 -7.83 2.15
C LEU A 33 8.60 -6.53 2.53
N PRO A 34 9.12 -5.74 3.47
CA PRO A 34 8.53 -4.43 3.84
C PRO A 34 8.98 -3.31 2.88
N ASN A 35 9.11 -3.61 1.60
CA ASN A 35 9.60 -2.69 0.57
C ASN A 35 8.47 -2.27 -0.37
N TYR A 36 8.73 -1.28 -1.23
CA TYR A 36 7.78 -0.87 -2.26
C TYR A 36 7.77 -1.83 -3.45
N TYR A 37 6.64 -1.86 -4.15
CA TYR A 37 6.34 -2.76 -5.25
C TYR A 37 7.39 -2.78 -6.38
N SER A 38 8.02 -1.64 -6.67
CA SER A 38 9.06 -1.55 -7.70
C SER A 38 10.30 -2.38 -7.37
N ASP A 39 10.81 -2.27 -6.13
CA ASP A 39 11.94 -3.05 -5.66
C ASP A 39 11.54 -4.52 -5.48
N ASN A 40 10.31 -4.76 -4.96
CA ASN A 40 9.78 -6.10 -4.78
C ASN A 40 9.64 -6.86 -6.10
N ALA A 41 9.27 -6.20 -7.20
CA ALA A 41 9.21 -6.84 -8.52
C ALA A 41 10.59 -7.37 -8.95
N LEU A 42 11.66 -6.61 -8.73
CA LEU A 42 13.03 -7.04 -9.00
C LEU A 42 13.48 -8.16 -8.05
N ILE A 43 13.12 -8.04 -6.77
CA ILE A 43 13.43 -9.07 -5.75
C ILE A 43 12.76 -10.40 -6.13
N LEU A 44 11.47 -10.39 -6.50
CA LEU A 44 10.75 -11.59 -6.92
C LEU A 44 11.37 -12.23 -8.16
N GLN A 45 11.73 -11.43 -9.17
CA GLN A 45 12.41 -11.93 -10.36
C GLN A 45 13.74 -12.60 -10.01
N GLN A 46 14.58 -11.95 -9.20
CA GLN A 46 15.88 -12.49 -8.84
C GLN A 46 15.78 -13.68 -7.88
N ALA A 47 14.80 -13.69 -6.98
CA ALA A 47 14.51 -14.84 -6.12
C ALA A 47 14.14 -16.07 -6.96
N HIS A 48 13.27 -15.89 -7.96
CA HIS A 48 12.91 -16.95 -8.90
C HIS A 48 14.15 -17.46 -9.67
N ASP A 49 14.97 -16.57 -10.22
CA ASP A 49 16.17 -16.93 -10.99
C ASP A 49 17.21 -17.70 -10.15
N LEU A 50 17.26 -17.42 -8.84
CA LEU A 50 18.08 -18.15 -7.87
C LEU A 50 17.42 -19.45 -7.39
N GLY A 51 16.18 -19.76 -7.82
CA GLY A 51 15.44 -20.94 -7.42
C GLY A 51 15.06 -20.92 -5.94
N LEU A 52 14.70 -19.77 -5.38
CA LEU A 52 14.11 -19.68 -4.05
C LEU A 52 12.64 -20.10 -4.12
N ASP A 53 12.29 -21.11 -3.32
CA ASP A 53 10.92 -21.62 -3.17
C ASP A 53 10.47 -21.44 -1.72
N MET A 54 10.04 -20.23 -1.40
CA MET A 54 9.55 -19.86 -0.06
C MET A 54 8.29 -19.01 -0.16
N LYS A 55 7.51 -18.98 0.91
CA LYS A 55 6.36 -18.08 0.99
C LYS A 55 6.84 -16.63 1.03
N ILE A 56 6.08 -15.75 0.41
CA ILE A 56 6.39 -14.33 0.38
C ILE A 56 5.25 -13.56 1.01
N PHE A 57 5.60 -12.64 1.90
CA PHE A 57 4.67 -11.77 2.58
C PHE A 57 5.16 -10.32 2.49
N GLY A 58 4.38 -9.47 1.86
CA GLY A 58 4.59 -8.03 1.77
C GLY A 58 3.64 -7.26 2.69
N VAL A 59 3.93 -5.98 2.82
CA VAL A 59 3.06 -5.01 3.49
C VAL A 59 2.39 -4.11 2.46
N ASP A 60 1.82 -3.00 2.89
CA ASP A 60 1.16 -1.99 2.05
C ASP A 60 2.02 -1.51 0.87
N GLY A 61 3.34 -1.36 1.06
CA GLY A 61 4.27 -1.02 -0.02
C GLY A 61 4.28 -2.00 -1.21
N MET A 62 3.81 -3.24 -1.02
CA MET A 62 3.70 -4.25 -2.08
C MET A 62 2.56 -3.94 -3.06
N ASP A 63 1.55 -3.16 -2.66
CA ASP A 63 0.41 -2.88 -3.54
C ASP A 63 0.84 -2.06 -4.76
N GLY A 64 0.41 -2.50 -5.93
CA GLY A 64 0.85 -2.00 -7.23
C GLY A 64 1.80 -2.95 -7.98
N ILE A 65 2.28 -4.04 -7.36
CA ILE A 65 3.23 -4.97 -7.98
C ILE A 65 2.72 -5.56 -9.30
N LEU A 66 1.41 -5.81 -9.41
CA LEU A 66 0.78 -6.32 -10.63
C LEU A 66 0.74 -5.31 -11.78
N ASN A 67 1.04 -4.03 -11.50
CA ASN A 67 1.04 -2.95 -12.49
C ASN A 67 2.45 -2.50 -12.90
N VAL A 68 3.50 -3.15 -12.35
CA VAL A 68 4.88 -2.84 -12.72
C VAL A 68 5.13 -3.20 -14.19
N GLU A 69 5.64 -2.24 -14.94
CA GLU A 69 5.93 -2.42 -16.36
C GLU A 69 6.95 -3.54 -16.59
N ASN A 70 6.66 -4.43 -17.55
CA ASN A 70 7.48 -5.59 -17.91
C ASN A 70 7.69 -6.63 -16.77
N PHE A 71 6.96 -6.54 -15.67
CA PHE A 71 7.00 -7.57 -14.63
C PHE A 71 6.18 -8.81 -15.03
N ASP A 72 6.77 -9.98 -14.87
CA ASP A 72 6.03 -11.24 -15.05
C ASP A 72 5.14 -11.50 -13.82
N LYS A 73 3.85 -11.22 -13.97
CA LYS A 73 2.86 -11.34 -12.89
C LYS A 73 2.77 -12.75 -12.29
N SER A 74 3.16 -13.79 -13.06
CA SER A 74 3.18 -15.16 -12.55
C SER A 74 4.16 -15.37 -11.38
N LEU A 75 5.19 -14.52 -11.27
CA LEU A 75 6.13 -14.52 -10.17
C LEU A 75 5.54 -14.02 -8.84
N ALA A 76 4.42 -13.32 -8.92
CA ALA A 76 3.69 -12.86 -7.75
C ALA A 76 2.59 -13.85 -7.29
N GLU A 77 2.40 -14.98 -7.99
CA GLU A 77 1.39 -15.97 -7.59
C GLU A 77 1.66 -16.51 -6.18
N GLY A 78 0.65 -16.46 -5.31
CA GLY A 78 0.77 -16.88 -3.92
C GLY A 78 1.42 -15.85 -2.98
N VAL A 79 1.87 -14.71 -3.47
CA VAL A 79 2.35 -13.61 -2.62
C VAL A 79 1.20 -13.08 -1.78
N MET A 80 1.42 -12.99 -0.48
CA MET A 80 0.48 -12.42 0.48
C MET A 80 0.87 -10.97 0.77
N LEU A 81 -0.11 -10.08 0.96
CA LEU A 81 0.13 -8.68 1.32
C LEU A 81 -0.99 -8.12 2.20
N LEU A 82 -0.65 -7.04 2.91
CA LEU A 82 -1.63 -6.21 3.60
C LEU A 82 -1.86 -4.94 2.77
N THR A 83 -3.10 -4.66 2.41
CA THR A 83 -3.48 -3.40 1.78
C THR A 83 -4.92 -3.03 2.19
N PRO A 84 -5.23 -1.77 2.47
CA PRO A 84 -6.59 -1.36 2.84
C PRO A 84 -7.54 -1.26 1.64
N PHE A 85 -7.01 -1.31 0.40
CA PHE A 85 -7.77 -1.10 -0.83
C PHE A 85 -7.47 -2.20 -1.86
N SER A 86 -8.48 -2.57 -2.63
CA SER A 86 -8.32 -3.39 -3.83
C SER A 86 -9.20 -2.85 -4.95
N ALA A 87 -8.61 -2.66 -6.13
CA ALA A 87 -9.35 -2.24 -7.33
C ALA A 87 -10.38 -3.29 -7.79
N THR A 88 -10.27 -4.52 -7.30
CA THR A 88 -11.23 -5.61 -7.58
C THR A 88 -12.36 -5.69 -6.55
N SER A 89 -12.43 -4.77 -5.58
CA SER A 89 -13.52 -4.71 -4.61
C SER A 89 -14.86 -4.50 -5.31
N GLU A 90 -15.90 -5.22 -4.86
CA GLU A 90 -17.24 -5.17 -5.45
C GLU A 90 -18.13 -4.07 -4.86
N ASP A 91 -17.67 -3.34 -3.85
CA ASP A 91 -18.45 -2.25 -3.27
C ASP A 91 -18.61 -1.06 -4.24
N GLU A 92 -19.79 -0.45 -4.23
CA GLU A 92 -20.17 0.61 -5.18
C GLU A 92 -19.23 1.81 -5.15
N LYS A 93 -18.69 2.18 -3.98
CA LYS A 93 -17.82 3.33 -3.79
C LYS A 93 -16.45 3.09 -4.43
N SER A 94 -15.86 1.92 -4.17
CA SER A 94 -14.59 1.50 -4.79
C SER A 94 -14.74 1.38 -6.32
N GLN A 95 -15.81 0.78 -6.81
CA GLN A 95 -16.07 0.66 -8.25
C GLN A 95 -16.23 2.02 -8.94
N ALA A 96 -16.92 2.96 -8.30
CA ALA A 96 -17.07 4.32 -8.84
C ALA A 96 -15.72 5.06 -8.91
N PHE A 97 -14.87 4.90 -7.87
CA PHE A 97 -13.53 5.46 -7.84
C PHE A 97 -12.63 4.85 -8.93
N VAL A 98 -12.58 3.51 -9.02
CA VAL A 98 -11.79 2.79 -10.02
C VAL A 98 -12.14 3.26 -11.42
N LYS A 99 -13.45 3.28 -11.74
CA LYS A 99 -13.91 3.76 -13.04
C LYS A 99 -13.50 5.21 -13.33
N ALA A 100 -13.65 6.11 -12.36
CA ALA A 100 -13.29 7.52 -12.54
C ALA A 100 -11.76 7.70 -12.72
N TYR A 101 -10.97 6.88 -12.01
CA TYR A 101 -9.52 6.89 -12.12
C TYR A 101 -9.06 6.39 -13.49
N GLU A 102 -9.58 5.26 -13.98
CA GLU A 102 -9.28 4.68 -15.29
C GLU A 102 -9.67 5.64 -16.43
N ASP A 103 -10.86 6.23 -16.36
CA ASP A 103 -11.34 7.23 -17.35
C ASP A 103 -10.39 8.45 -17.43
N ALA A 104 -9.79 8.85 -16.31
CA ALA A 104 -8.87 9.99 -16.24
C ALA A 104 -7.41 9.65 -16.60
N ASN A 105 -6.98 8.39 -16.40
CA ASN A 105 -5.60 7.94 -16.48
C ASN A 105 -5.35 6.88 -17.56
N LYS A 106 -6.14 6.88 -18.64
CA LYS A 106 -5.95 6.00 -19.81
C LYS A 106 -5.96 4.51 -19.48
N ASP A 107 -6.95 4.11 -18.71
CA ASP A 107 -7.17 2.73 -18.26
C ASP A 107 -6.09 2.19 -17.30
N GLU A 108 -5.30 3.06 -16.67
CA GLU A 108 -4.43 2.65 -15.56
C GLU A 108 -5.26 2.25 -14.33
N VAL A 109 -4.94 1.11 -13.74
CA VAL A 109 -5.64 0.61 -12.54
C VAL A 109 -5.08 1.28 -11.29
N PRO A 110 -5.93 1.89 -10.43
CA PRO A 110 -5.46 2.52 -9.19
C PRO A 110 -4.98 1.47 -8.18
N ASN A 111 -3.96 1.85 -7.42
CA ASN A 111 -3.50 1.13 -6.23
C ASN A 111 -3.98 1.82 -4.95
N GLN A 112 -3.59 1.28 -3.78
CA GLN A 112 -3.96 1.88 -2.48
C GLN A 112 -3.50 3.33 -2.33
N PHE A 113 -2.33 3.71 -2.88
CA PHE A 113 -1.80 5.07 -2.73
C PHE A 113 -2.68 6.12 -3.40
N ALA A 114 -3.30 5.75 -4.53
CA ALA A 114 -4.31 6.58 -5.18
C ALA A 114 -5.58 6.69 -4.33
N ALA A 115 -6.04 5.58 -3.74
CA ALA A 115 -7.20 5.54 -2.87
C ALA A 115 -6.96 6.29 -1.55
N ASP A 116 -5.78 6.14 -0.92
CA ASP A 116 -5.40 6.89 0.27
C ASP A 116 -5.35 8.40 -0.01
N THR A 117 -4.80 8.81 -1.17
CA THR A 117 -4.76 10.23 -1.56
C THR A 117 -6.17 10.79 -1.74
N TYR A 118 -7.08 10.02 -2.32
CA TYR A 118 -8.49 10.38 -2.44
C TYR A 118 -9.12 10.58 -1.04
N ASP A 119 -8.92 9.64 -0.13
CA ASP A 119 -9.43 9.71 1.24
C ASP A 119 -8.86 10.90 2.01
N VAL A 120 -7.56 11.20 1.85
CA VAL A 120 -6.90 12.37 2.48
C VAL A 120 -7.57 13.68 2.07
N LEU A 121 -7.94 13.84 0.80
CA LEU A 121 -8.63 15.06 0.34
C LEU A 121 -9.99 15.24 1.02
N TYR A 122 -10.75 14.17 1.19
CA TYR A 122 -12.04 14.22 1.88
C TYR A 122 -11.89 14.41 3.40
N ALA A 123 -10.86 13.81 4.01
CA ALA A 123 -10.53 14.05 5.41
C ALA A 123 -10.18 15.51 5.66
N MET A 124 -9.33 16.08 4.81
CA MET A 124 -8.97 17.51 4.88
C MET A 124 -10.19 18.42 4.69
N GLN A 125 -11.06 18.09 3.75
CA GLN A 125 -12.31 18.85 3.54
C GLN A 125 -13.22 18.77 4.78
N ALA A 126 -13.39 17.60 5.35
CA ALA A 126 -14.19 17.40 6.54
C ALA A 126 -13.64 18.18 7.73
N ALA A 127 -12.32 18.08 7.96
CA ALA A 127 -11.63 18.81 9.01
C ALA A 127 -11.72 20.33 8.83
N ALA A 128 -11.56 20.84 7.61
CA ALA A 128 -11.68 22.27 7.33
C ALA A 128 -13.09 22.80 7.57
N ASN A 129 -14.12 22.02 7.22
CA ASN A 129 -15.51 22.36 7.47
C ASN A 129 -15.83 22.35 8.97
N ASP A 130 -15.39 21.34 9.72
CA ASP A 130 -15.59 21.20 11.16
C ASP A 130 -14.86 22.33 11.91
N ALA A 131 -13.63 22.65 11.50
CA ALA A 131 -12.83 23.73 12.06
C ALA A 131 -13.33 25.15 11.69
N GLY A 132 -14.25 25.27 10.73
CA GLY A 132 -14.76 26.57 10.27
C GLY A 132 -13.68 27.44 9.61
N ILE A 133 -12.78 26.83 8.83
CA ILE A 133 -11.67 27.53 8.16
C ILE A 133 -12.21 28.61 7.21
N THR A 134 -11.62 29.81 7.30
CA THR A 134 -11.95 30.94 6.42
C THR A 134 -10.68 31.49 5.73
N PRO A 135 -10.82 32.16 4.56
CA PRO A 135 -9.67 32.65 3.78
C PRO A 135 -8.81 33.73 4.47
N ASP A 136 -9.30 34.34 5.52
CA ASP A 136 -8.64 35.40 6.28
C ASP A 136 -7.85 34.90 7.48
N MET A 137 -7.92 33.61 7.78
CA MET A 137 -7.12 32.99 8.84
C MET A 137 -5.64 32.91 8.44
N SER A 138 -4.76 33.02 9.46
CA SER A 138 -3.34 32.75 9.25
C SER A 138 -3.06 31.26 9.01
N ASN A 139 -1.94 30.93 8.37
CA ASN A 139 -1.56 29.52 8.17
C ASN A 139 -1.36 28.79 9.51
N GLU A 140 -0.88 29.49 10.55
CA GLU A 140 -0.72 28.94 11.90
C GLU A 140 -2.07 28.59 12.53
N ASP A 141 -3.04 29.49 12.43
CA ASP A 141 -4.40 29.27 12.95
C ASP A 141 -5.11 28.15 12.18
N ILE A 142 -4.98 28.11 10.85
CA ILE A 142 -5.52 27.03 10.01
C ILE A 142 -4.95 25.69 10.44
N SER A 143 -3.62 25.60 10.57
CA SER A 143 -2.95 24.35 10.95
C SER A 143 -3.40 23.86 12.33
N ALA A 144 -3.46 24.75 13.32
CA ALA A 144 -3.89 24.42 14.66
C ALA A 144 -5.37 23.96 14.70
N ALA A 145 -6.26 24.70 14.02
CA ALA A 145 -7.68 24.38 13.96
C ALA A 145 -7.95 23.06 13.25
N MET A 146 -7.29 22.81 12.12
CA MET A 146 -7.42 21.54 11.39
C MET A 146 -6.88 20.35 12.20
N SER A 147 -5.72 20.49 12.85
CA SER A 147 -5.17 19.43 13.69
C SER A 147 -6.11 19.04 14.83
N ALA A 148 -6.74 20.04 15.48
CA ALA A 148 -7.74 19.79 16.51
C ALA A 148 -9.00 19.11 15.96
N SER A 149 -9.45 19.52 14.77
CA SER A 149 -10.63 18.97 14.11
C SER A 149 -10.43 17.54 13.62
N MET A 150 -9.21 17.17 13.18
CA MET A 150 -8.89 15.79 12.78
C MET A 150 -9.20 14.76 13.87
N LEU A 151 -9.10 15.15 15.16
CA LEU A 151 -9.43 14.26 16.28
C LEU A 151 -10.94 14.01 16.45
N ASN A 152 -11.79 14.84 15.85
CA ASN A 152 -13.24 14.79 15.99
C ASN A 152 -13.94 14.16 14.80
N ILE A 153 -13.29 14.11 13.64
CA ILE A 153 -13.91 13.57 12.43
C ILE A 153 -13.73 12.05 12.35
N THR A 154 -14.67 11.42 11.66
CA THR A 154 -14.57 10.04 11.19
C THR A 154 -14.79 10.07 9.69
N LEU A 155 -13.88 9.49 8.93
CA LEU A 155 -14.01 9.35 7.49
C LEU A 155 -14.44 7.92 7.16
N ASP A 156 -15.55 7.78 6.45
CA ASP A 156 -15.89 6.54 5.75
C ASP A 156 -15.23 6.60 4.36
N GLY A 157 -13.97 6.14 4.29
CA GLY A 157 -13.11 6.25 3.11
C GLY A 157 -13.23 5.04 2.16
N LEU A 158 -12.53 5.11 1.04
CA LEU A 158 -12.29 4.00 0.12
C LEU A 158 -11.45 2.90 0.80
N THR A 159 -10.51 3.35 1.64
CA THR A 159 -9.57 2.48 2.34
C THR A 159 -10.10 1.99 3.69
N GLY A 160 -11.36 2.29 4.01
CA GLY A 160 -12.06 1.92 5.25
C GLY A 160 -12.41 3.10 6.13
N GLU A 161 -13.03 2.82 7.29
CA GLU A 161 -13.29 3.85 8.29
C GLU A 161 -11.96 4.31 8.90
N ALA A 162 -11.72 5.60 8.89
CA ALA A 162 -10.51 6.23 9.41
C ALA A 162 -10.83 7.22 10.54
N LYS A 163 -10.09 7.10 11.64
CA LYS A 163 -10.07 8.02 12.77
C LYS A 163 -8.61 8.34 13.11
N TRP A 164 -8.37 9.52 13.67
CA TRP A 164 -7.02 9.95 14.01
C TRP A 164 -6.85 10.06 15.53
N THR A 165 -5.68 9.70 16.00
CA THR A 165 -5.28 9.80 17.41
C THR A 165 -4.53 11.10 17.67
N GLU A 166 -4.33 11.45 18.97
CA GLU A 166 -3.55 12.62 19.38
C GLU A 166 -2.08 12.54 18.91
N ASP A 167 -1.56 11.33 18.69
CA ASP A 167 -0.21 11.10 18.15
C ASP A 167 -0.14 11.22 16.63
N GLY A 168 -1.28 11.49 15.96
CA GLY A 168 -1.40 11.64 14.51
C GLY A 168 -1.50 10.33 13.75
N GLU A 169 -1.65 9.21 14.44
CA GLU A 169 -1.86 7.91 13.82
C GLU A 169 -3.28 7.77 13.28
N CYS A 170 -3.43 7.07 12.16
CA CYS A 170 -4.72 6.73 11.58
C CYS A 170 -5.11 5.31 12.02
N ASP A 171 -6.20 5.19 12.79
CA ASP A 171 -6.76 3.91 13.19
C ASP A 171 -7.61 3.35 12.03
N LYS A 172 -7.05 2.37 11.32
CA LYS A 172 -7.70 1.63 10.24
C LYS A 172 -7.50 0.12 10.42
N ALA A 173 -8.52 -0.65 10.11
CA ALA A 173 -8.41 -2.11 10.10
C ALA A 173 -7.55 -2.58 8.89
N PRO A 174 -6.54 -3.43 9.10
CA PRO A 174 -5.79 -4.03 8.01
C PRO A 174 -6.67 -5.04 7.25
N LYS A 175 -6.43 -5.18 5.94
CA LYS A 175 -7.03 -6.23 5.12
C LYS A 175 -5.92 -7.07 4.51
N ALA A 176 -6.11 -8.39 4.50
CA ALA A 176 -5.13 -9.33 3.97
C ALA A 176 -5.59 -9.86 2.60
N TYR A 177 -4.67 -9.89 1.66
CA TYR A 177 -4.88 -10.43 0.32
C TYR A 177 -3.79 -11.43 -0.04
N VAL A 178 -4.12 -12.33 -0.95
CA VAL A 178 -3.17 -13.18 -1.66
C VAL A 178 -3.33 -12.93 -3.16
N ILE A 179 -2.22 -12.88 -3.87
CA ILE A 179 -2.25 -12.82 -5.33
C ILE A 179 -2.56 -14.21 -5.87
N LYS A 180 -3.67 -14.32 -6.60
CA LYS A 180 -4.14 -15.55 -7.19
C LYS A 180 -4.70 -15.28 -8.59
N ASP A 181 -4.24 -16.06 -9.56
CA ASP A 181 -4.64 -15.89 -10.96
C ASP A 181 -4.42 -14.44 -11.48
N GLY A 182 -3.38 -13.77 -10.97
CA GLY A 182 -3.00 -12.40 -11.35
C GLY A 182 -3.90 -11.30 -10.78
N VAL A 183 -4.71 -11.57 -9.75
CA VAL A 183 -5.55 -10.58 -9.05
C VAL A 183 -5.42 -10.73 -7.54
N TYR A 184 -5.80 -9.69 -6.80
CA TYR A 184 -5.88 -9.74 -5.33
C TYR A 184 -7.15 -10.46 -4.89
N ALA A 185 -6.98 -11.62 -4.26
CA ALA A 185 -8.05 -12.38 -3.62
C ALA A 185 -8.02 -12.14 -2.10
N SER A 186 -9.17 -11.80 -1.50
CA SER A 186 -9.29 -11.64 -0.05
C SER A 186 -8.93 -12.93 0.67
N MET A 187 -8.26 -12.82 1.80
CA MET A 187 -7.93 -13.94 2.69
C MET A 187 -8.92 -14.08 3.86
N GLU A 188 -9.99 -13.29 3.87
CA GLU A 188 -11.10 -13.37 4.87
C GLU A 188 -12.16 -14.38 4.47
#